data_b19ffe52d27077938e0dc593cf48808e
#
_entry.id   b19ffe52d27077938e0dc593cf48808e
#
_cell.length_a   1.000
_cell.length_b   1.000
_cell.length_c   1.000
_cell.angle_alpha   90.00
_cell.angle_beta   90.00
_cell.angle_gamma   90.00
#
_symmetry.space_group_name_H-M   'P 1'
#
loop_
_entity.id
_entity.type
_entity.pdbx_description
1 polymer ?
#
loop_
_entity_poly.entity_id
_entity_poly.type
_entity_poly.pdbx_seq_one_letter_code
_entity_poly.pdbx_strand_id
1 'polypeptide(L)'
;MFNRLLITVCALYASGVATAQIRVVSYNSAQFNGDANAMAEVLQAASDDDSHGFAVPVSIFLFQEVDEALLATLQNVVGSGYSMATFTDQNDSSWGGAQAMFYNSTQFVENSALHEDIFTGAGRHADRWALNVSGYSGKRIYLYSMHLKSSTGSSNQETRRQGVENVRDDIMTLPTGSHIIVVGDMNFYSPNEPGYIWFTEAGDGQVIDPLGNGDWGGGSNTLKHTQSPLLNQDGGLIGGGLDDRFDFQFLSSSLIDGGGFDLISGTYRALGNDGNHYNDAINAGNNYYFPGDTARGNALADKLIISSDHMPLIADYQVPAILGWSFEDDRVLVGADANFLVRNDAQVVVSQGADVLDVDIDFSGGLSGSTSVSIPAMSAPEEVALPVDTSISGSWDGVVTLTSTSPEVQTVPEIVKLSGDVIEHANASFAFDEDLDWYTYDISFDGNSGVQSFNVWLFNYGFDGSQSLLEIDDVTTPDLPIVFNGLSTNSVGSIPALMEFEIDTDSVPPDTYTSFLPISFSDEDLAGEQNGISMLTVRVDVIPSTSCDADFDGDGEVDVADILILIADWGGSDPAHDLDGNGIVGVSDLLLLIAAWGPCT
;
A
#
# COMPACT_ATOMS: atom_id res chain seq x y z
N MET A 1 -26.02 -19.99 18.20
CA MET A 1 -24.77 -19.60 18.87
C MET A 1 -23.65 -20.52 18.38
N PHE A 2 -23.07 -20.21 17.24
CA PHE A 2 -21.81 -20.82 16.82
C PHE A 2 -20.84 -19.66 16.62
N ASN A 3 -19.80 -19.61 17.43
CA ASN A 3 -18.69 -18.69 17.30
C ASN A 3 -18.02 -18.95 15.94
N ARG A 4 -18.23 -18.10 14.96
CA ARG A 4 -17.38 -18.02 13.78
C ARG A 4 -16.07 -17.34 14.21
N LEU A 5 -15.00 -18.10 14.16
CA LEU A 5 -13.64 -17.60 14.35
C LEU A 5 -13.27 -16.89 13.04
N LEU A 6 -13.42 -15.57 13.01
CA LEU A 6 -12.87 -14.73 11.97
C LEU A 6 -11.35 -14.87 12.04
N ILE A 7 -10.75 -15.61 11.12
CA ILE A 7 -9.31 -15.57 10.89
C ILE A 7 -9.07 -14.39 9.92
N THR A 8 -9.20 -13.18 10.44
CA THR A 8 -8.63 -12.02 9.79
C THR A 8 -7.14 -12.03 10.07
N VAL A 9 -6.34 -12.61 9.18
CA VAL A 9 -4.90 -12.41 9.18
C VAL A 9 -4.64 -11.02 8.58
N CYS A 10 -5.03 -9.98 9.31
CA CYS A 10 -4.48 -8.65 9.09
C CYS A 10 -3.04 -8.69 9.59
N ALA A 11 -2.09 -8.90 8.70
CA ALA A 11 -0.70 -8.54 8.93
C ALA A 11 -0.63 -7.01 8.99
N LEU A 12 -0.88 -6.45 10.18
CA LEU A 12 -0.58 -5.06 10.51
C LEU A 12 0.95 -4.89 10.49
N TYR A 13 1.51 -4.59 9.33
CA TYR A 13 2.81 -3.94 9.23
C TYR A 13 2.62 -2.43 9.15
N ALA A 14 2.33 -1.82 10.29
CA ALA A 14 2.41 -0.38 10.47
C ALA A 14 3.52 -0.08 11.49
N SER A 15 4.76 -0.05 11.00
CA SER A 15 5.87 0.74 11.58
C SER A 15 7.05 0.64 10.63
N GLY A 16 7.39 1.74 9.93
CA GLY A 16 8.65 1.98 9.24
C GLY A 16 9.34 0.77 8.62
N VAL A 17 8.72 0.11 7.65
CA VAL A 17 9.39 -0.97 6.92
C VAL A 17 10.53 -0.32 6.15
N ALA A 18 11.77 -0.66 6.50
CA ALA A 18 12.93 -0.26 5.72
C ALA A 18 12.74 -0.79 4.29
N THR A 19 13.01 0.05 3.29
CA THR A 19 12.99 -0.40 1.90
C THR A 19 13.94 -1.57 1.74
N ALA A 20 13.52 -2.63 1.06
CA ALA A 20 14.34 -3.82 0.85
C ALA A 20 15.35 -3.63 -0.29
N GLN A 21 15.12 -2.68 -1.21
CA GLN A 21 16.04 -2.34 -2.31
C GLN A 21 17.45 -2.02 -1.78
N ILE A 22 18.48 -2.53 -2.47
CA ILE A 22 19.86 -2.52 -1.97
C ILE A 22 20.70 -1.57 -2.79
N ARG A 23 21.36 -0.60 -2.16
CA ARG A 23 22.43 0.23 -2.74
C ARG A 23 23.75 -0.09 -2.09
N VAL A 24 24.74 -0.48 -2.89
CA VAL A 24 26.10 -0.79 -2.41
C VAL A 24 27.05 0.30 -2.88
N VAL A 25 27.86 0.83 -1.97
CA VAL A 25 28.88 1.83 -2.22
C VAL A 25 30.24 1.29 -1.82
N SER A 26 31.20 1.28 -2.76
CA SER A 26 32.62 1.04 -2.48
C SER A 26 33.38 2.34 -2.56
N TYR A 27 34.23 2.64 -1.59
CA TYR A 27 34.98 3.89 -1.55
C TYR A 27 36.36 3.71 -0.90
N ASN A 28 37.43 3.88 -1.65
CA ASN A 28 38.77 3.98 -1.09
C ASN A 28 38.86 5.27 -0.29
N SER A 29 39.14 5.16 1.01
CA SER A 29 39.14 6.29 1.95
C SER A 29 40.47 7.07 1.96
N ALA A 30 41.45 6.67 1.17
CA ALA A 30 42.78 7.29 1.12
C ALA A 30 43.40 7.52 2.51
N GLN A 31 43.24 6.57 3.43
CA GLN A 31 43.69 6.65 4.84
C GLN A 31 43.20 7.92 5.56
N PHE A 32 42.05 8.48 5.15
CA PHE A 32 41.53 9.76 5.63
C PHE A 32 42.50 10.94 5.50
N ASN A 33 43.34 10.94 4.47
CA ASN A 33 44.15 12.11 4.13
C ASN A 33 43.30 13.29 3.65
N GLY A 34 42.06 13.04 3.22
CA GLY A 34 41.07 14.06 2.87
C GLY A 34 40.25 14.59 4.05
N ASP A 35 39.29 15.45 3.74
CA ASP A 35 38.37 16.06 4.71
C ASP A 35 37.21 15.12 5.07
N ALA A 36 37.13 14.69 6.33
CA ALA A 36 36.10 13.78 6.81
C ALA A 36 34.66 14.36 6.71
N ASN A 37 34.48 15.69 6.80
CA ASN A 37 33.16 16.30 6.64
C ASN A 37 32.75 16.30 5.17
N ALA A 38 33.70 16.56 4.26
CA ALA A 38 33.45 16.42 2.83
C ALA A 38 33.10 14.97 2.46
N MET A 39 33.80 13.98 3.04
CA MET A 39 33.44 12.56 2.86
C MET A 39 32.02 12.27 3.35
N ALA A 40 31.60 12.79 4.50
CA ALA A 40 30.23 12.62 4.97
C ALA A 40 29.19 13.22 3.99
N GLU A 41 29.46 14.38 3.41
CA GLU A 41 28.61 15.00 2.41
C GLU A 41 28.57 14.17 1.11
N VAL A 42 29.69 13.57 0.69
CA VAL A 42 29.76 12.65 -0.47
C VAL A 42 28.94 11.38 -0.20
N LEU A 43 29.04 10.78 0.99
CA LEU A 43 28.25 9.59 1.33
C LEU A 43 26.74 9.90 1.45
N GLN A 44 26.40 11.11 1.95
CA GLN A 44 25.00 11.57 1.91
C GLN A 44 24.53 11.76 0.46
N ALA A 45 25.35 12.37 -0.39
CA ALA A 45 25.03 12.50 -1.82
C ALA A 45 24.85 11.16 -2.51
N ALA A 46 25.54 10.09 -2.09
CA ALA A 46 25.33 8.74 -2.59
C ALA A 46 23.95 8.17 -2.19
N SER A 47 23.44 8.53 -0.98
CA SER A 47 22.08 8.16 -0.56
C SER A 47 20.99 8.96 -1.30
N ASP A 48 21.28 10.22 -1.60
CA ASP A 48 20.36 11.14 -2.27
C ASP A 48 20.46 11.08 -3.81
N ASP A 49 21.35 10.24 -4.34
CA ASP A 49 21.59 10.14 -5.79
C ASP A 49 20.38 9.59 -6.54
N ASP A 50 19.73 10.47 -7.29
CA ASP A 50 18.59 10.24 -8.16
C ASP A 50 18.91 10.34 -9.66
N SER A 51 20.20 10.36 -10.01
CA SER A 51 20.67 10.49 -11.41
C SER A 51 20.09 9.42 -12.36
N HIS A 52 19.65 8.29 -11.80
CA HIS A 52 18.99 7.17 -12.51
C HIS A 52 17.47 7.10 -12.28
N GLY A 53 16.84 8.21 -11.86
CA GLY A 53 15.40 8.35 -11.72
C GLY A 53 14.83 7.98 -10.35
N PHE A 54 15.68 7.56 -9.41
CA PHE A 54 15.28 7.27 -8.03
C PHE A 54 16.44 7.46 -7.05
N ALA A 55 16.13 7.89 -5.85
CA ALA A 55 17.06 7.92 -4.71
C ALA A 55 16.70 6.78 -3.75
N VAL A 56 17.71 6.13 -3.20
CA VAL A 56 17.55 5.11 -2.15
C VAL A 56 18.70 5.26 -1.15
N PRO A 57 18.43 5.21 0.16
CA PRO A 57 19.49 5.24 1.16
C PRO A 57 20.49 4.13 0.91
N VAL A 58 21.78 4.42 1.08
CA VAL A 58 22.81 3.39 0.94
C VAL A 58 22.56 2.27 1.92
N SER A 59 22.61 1.04 1.44
CA SER A 59 22.41 -0.14 2.25
C SER A 59 23.70 -0.68 2.86
N ILE A 60 24.80 -0.59 2.09
CA ILE A 60 26.11 -1.12 2.45
C ILE A 60 27.20 -0.18 1.96
N PHE A 61 28.09 0.22 2.85
CA PHE A 61 29.33 0.91 2.55
C PHE A 61 30.52 -0.05 2.74
N LEU A 62 31.41 -0.11 1.77
CA LEU A 62 32.68 -0.84 1.84
C LEU A 62 33.83 0.14 1.61
N PHE A 63 34.74 0.21 2.56
CA PHE A 63 35.87 1.11 2.53
C PHE A 63 37.19 0.37 2.39
N GLN A 64 38.09 0.92 1.62
CA GLN A 64 39.48 0.47 1.51
C GLN A 64 40.41 1.52 2.17
N GLU A 65 41.64 1.11 2.46
CA GLU A 65 42.67 1.93 3.13
C GLU A 65 42.24 2.44 4.50
N VAL A 66 41.65 1.57 5.32
CA VAL A 66 41.17 1.89 6.66
C VAL A 66 42.23 1.53 7.71
N ASP A 67 42.50 2.44 8.64
CA ASP A 67 43.28 2.21 9.85
C ASP A 67 42.31 2.00 11.02
N GLU A 68 42.61 1.07 11.94
CA GLU A 68 41.77 0.80 13.12
C GLU A 68 41.50 2.09 13.93
N ALA A 69 42.49 3.00 14.03
CA ALA A 69 42.35 4.28 14.73
C ALA A 69 41.28 5.19 14.12
N LEU A 70 40.88 4.95 12.84
CA LEU A 70 39.95 5.79 12.10
C LEU A 70 38.51 5.23 12.08
N LEU A 71 38.29 4.01 12.60
CA LEU A 71 36.96 3.37 12.62
C LEU A 71 35.89 4.22 13.29
N ALA A 72 36.22 4.89 14.38
CA ALA A 72 35.28 5.79 15.05
C ALA A 72 34.91 7.00 14.19
N THR A 73 35.86 7.50 13.39
CA THR A 73 35.62 8.60 12.45
C THR A 73 34.73 8.11 11.31
N LEU A 74 35.01 6.94 10.74
CA LEU A 74 34.16 6.29 9.74
C LEU A 74 32.74 6.09 10.24
N GLN A 75 32.55 5.56 11.44
CA GLN A 75 31.22 5.39 12.04
C GLN A 75 30.45 6.72 12.12
N ASN A 76 31.14 7.80 12.46
CA ASN A 76 30.52 9.12 12.49
C ASN A 76 30.15 9.63 11.10
N VAL A 77 30.98 9.36 10.10
CA VAL A 77 30.79 9.76 8.69
C VAL A 77 29.62 9.01 8.07
N VAL A 78 29.49 7.69 8.29
CA VAL A 78 28.35 6.90 7.76
C VAL A 78 27.07 7.09 8.56
N GLY A 79 27.16 7.50 9.83
CA GLY A 79 26.01 7.76 10.69
C GLY A 79 25.53 6.58 11.52
N SER A 80 24.65 6.87 12.48
CA SER A 80 24.19 5.92 13.50
C SER A 80 23.22 4.84 13.00
N GLY A 81 22.70 4.96 11.78
CA GLY A 81 21.81 3.96 11.15
C GLY A 81 22.55 2.71 10.66
N TYR A 82 23.87 2.72 10.70
CA TYR A 82 24.71 1.64 10.18
C TYR A 82 25.46 0.94 11.32
N SER A 83 25.51 -0.38 11.23
CA SER A 83 26.36 -1.24 12.07
C SER A 83 27.66 -1.51 11.34
N MET A 84 28.78 -1.43 12.06
CA MET A 84 30.06 -1.88 11.55
C MET A 84 30.10 -3.42 11.57
N ALA A 85 30.53 -4.02 10.50
CA ALA A 85 30.78 -5.45 10.41
C ALA A 85 32.08 -5.85 11.15
N THR A 86 32.32 -7.13 11.27
CA THR A 86 33.57 -7.68 11.81
C THR A 86 34.75 -7.03 11.09
N PHE A 87 35.67 -6.45 11.83
CA PHE A 87 36.87 -5.78 11.32
C PHE A 87 38.11 -6.61 11.62
N THR A 88 38.97 -6.79 10.62
CA THR A 88 40.28 -7.40 10.77
C THR A 88 41.37 -6.34 10.61
N ASP A 89 42.08 -6.07 11.70
CA ASP A 89 43.25 -5.21 11.65
C ASP A 89 44.42 -5.94 11.01
N GLN A 90 44.94 -5.41 9.90
CA GLN A 90 46.05 -6.01 9.17
C GLN A 90 47.42 -5.54 9.72
N ASN A 91 47.43 -4.78 10.79
CA ASN A 91 48.62 -4.32 11.53
C ASN A 91 49.70 -3.63 10.68
N ASP A 92 49.36 -3.12 9.50
CA ASP A 92 50.32 -2.51 8.59
C ASP A 92 49.73 -1.36 7.78
N SER A 93 49.49 -0.24 8.44
CA SER A 93 49.04 1.01 7.79
C SER A 93 50.03 1.50 6.70
N SER A 94 51.28 1.06 6.74
CA SER A 94 52.28 1.40 5.74
C SER A 94 52.00 0.77 4.35
N TRP A 95 51.13 -0.25 4.31
CA TRP A 95 50.79 -0.98 3.08
C TRP A 95 49.40 -0.68 2.52
N GLY A 96 48.69 0.29 3.07
CA GLY A 96 47.42 0.71 2.51
C GLY A 96 46.19 0.30 3.33
N GLY A 97 46.40 0.02 4.65
CA GLY A 97 45.30 -0.17 5.62
C GLY A 97 44.47 -1.45 5.40
N ALA A 98 43.52 -1.63 6.29
CA ALA A 98 42.54 -2.72 6.24
C ALA A 98 41.30 -2.33 5.43
N GLN A 99 40.32 -3.22 5.42
CA GLN A 99 38.99 -3.04 4.82
C GLN A 99 37.96 -2.86 5.92
N ALA A 100 36.95 -2.02 5.71
CA ALA A 100 35.85 -1.89 6.65
C ALA A 100 34.51 -1.91 5.92
N MET A 101 33.52 -2.55 6.52
CA MET A 101 32.15 -2.57 6.00
C MET A 101 31.18 -2.03 7.04
N PHE A 102 30.24 -1.20 6.58
CA PHE A 102 29.11 -0.73 7.37
C PHE A 102 27.82 -1.06 6.63
N TYR A 103 26.83 -1.58 7.33
CA TYR A 103 25.56 -2.00 6.74
C TYR A 103 24.37 -1.47 7.53
N ASN A 104 23.28 -1.22 6.83
CA ASN A 104 22.01 -0.82 7.45
C ASN A 104 21.46 -1.98 8.28
N SER A 105 21.43 -1.83 9.60
CA SER A 105 21.03 -2.89 10.54
C SER A 105 19.54 -3.23 10.52
N THR A 106 18.72 -2.44 9.83
CA THR A 106 17.31 -2.78 9.60
C THR A 106 17.11 -3.70 8.39
N GLN A 107 18.04 -3.62 7.41
CA GLN A 107 18.02 -4.43 6.19
C GLN A 107 18.85 -5.72 6.31
N PHE A 108 19.87 -5.73 7.15
CA PHE A 108 20.82 -6.85 7.21
C PHE A 108 21.18 -7.26 8.63
N VAL A 109 21.60 -8.53 8.73
CA VAL A 109 22.24 -9.09 9.92
C VAL A 109 23.50 -9.82 9.48
N GLU A 110 24.66 -9.42 9.99
CA GLU A 110 25.93 -10.09 9.72
C GLU A 110 25.96 -11.49 10.32
N ASN A 111 26.48 -12.46 9.58
CA ASN A 111 26.92 -13.75 10.10
C ASN A 111 28.44 -13.74 10.27
N SER A 112 28.93 -13.21 11.37
CA SER A 112 30.36 -13.05 11.67
C SER A 112 31.14 -14.37 11.71
N ALA A 113 30.46 -15.52 11.88
CA ALA A 113 31.12 -16.83 11.80
C ALA A 113 31.56 -17.20 10.38
N LEU A 114 31.13 -16.44 9.38
CA LEU A 114 31.52 -16.60 7.97
C LEU A 114 32.42 -15.47 7.51
N HIS A 115 32.97 -14.66 8.41
CA HIS A 115 33.98 -13.68 8.08
C HIS A 115 35.31 -14.38 7.78
N GLU A 116 36.01 -13.95 6.73
CA GLU A 116 37.33 -14.46 6.36
C GLU A 116 38.25 -13.29 5.98
N ASP A 117 39.52 -13.41 6.38
CA ASP A 117 40.61 -12.52 6.02
C ASP A 117 41.56 -13.24 5.08
N ILE A 118 41.63 -12.79 3.83
CA ILE A 118 42.27 -13.50 2.71
C ILE A 118 43.51 -12.73 2.24
N PHE A 119 44.71 -13.30 2.37
CA PHE A 119 45.94 -12.67 1.93
C PHE A 119 45.98 -12.47 0.40
N THR A 120 46.15 -11.23 -0.03
CA THR A 120 46.20 -10.84 -1.46
C THR A 120 47.59 -10.44 -1.96
N GLY A 121 48.59 -10.54 -1.10
CA GLY A 121 49.98 -10.25 -1.46
C GLY A 121 50.45 -8.86 -1.01
N ALA A 122 51.78 -8.69 -0.91
CA ALA A 122 52.42 -7.45 -0.52
C ALA A 122 51.95 -6.84 0.81
N GLY A 123 51.56 -7.68 1.77
CA GLY A 123 51.04 -7.26 3.06
C GLY A 123 49.58 -6.77 3.02
N ARG A 124 48.86 -7.01 1.94
CA ARG A 124 47.43 -6.63 1.78
C ARG A 124 46.55 -7.86 1.83
N HIS A 125 45.31 -7.64 2.24
CA HIS A 125 44.28 -8.68 2.39
C HIS A 125 42.95 -8.24 1.79
N ALA A 126 42.09 -9.18 1.50
CA ALA A 126 40.68 -9.00 1.23
C ALA A 126 39.89 -9.52 2.42
N ASP A 127 38.85 -8.82 2.81
CA ASP A 127 37.90 -9.30 3.80
C ASP A 127 36.63 -9.80 3.12
N ARG A 128 36.12 -10.95 3.56
CA ARG A 128 34.81 -11.48 3.16
C ARG A 128 33.82 -11.38 4.32
N TRP A 129 32.68 -10.77 4.08
CA TRP A 129 31.55 -10.76 5.00
C TRP A 129 30.35 -11.48 4.42
N ALA A 130 29.45 -11.93 5.30
CA ALA A 130 28.19 -12.60 4.95
C ALA A 130 27.03 -11.90 5.63
N LEU A 131 26.16 -11.28 4.86
CA LEU A 131 24.97 -10.57 5.33
C LEU A 131 23.71 -11.36 5.03
N ASN A 132 22.94 -11.73 6.06
CA ASN A 132 21.59 -12.25 5.90
C ASN A 132 20.64 -11.07 5.64
N VAL A 133 19.76 -11.21 4.64
CA VAL A 133 18.83 -10.15 4.24
C VAL A 133 17.56 -10.25 5.09
N SER A 134 17.23 -9.18 5.82
CA SER A 134 16.03 -9.12 6.66
C SER A 134 14.77 -9.20 5.77
N GLY A 135 13.77 -9.98 6.22
CA GLY A 135 12.55 -10.21 5.43
C GLY A 135 12.68 -11.31 4.36
N TYR A 136 13.90 -11.81 4.08
CA TYR A 136 14.16 -12.86 3.09
C TYR A 136 14.83 -14.07 3.78
N SER A 137 14.02 -14.99 4.29
CA SER A 137 14.48 -16.12 5.09
C SER A 137 15.48 -17.00 4.32
N GLY A 138 16.64 -17.25 4.94
CA GLY A 138 17.69 -18.08 4.35
C GLY A 138 18.48 -17.40 3.21
N LYS A 139 18.15 -16.18 2.82
CA LYS A 139 18.86 -15.43 1.78
C LYS A 139 20.04 -14.67 2.36
N ARG A 140 21.14 -14.69 1.60
CA ARG A 140 22.43 -14.12 2.02
C ARG A 140 23.17 -13.55 0.84
N ILE A 141 23.88 -12.44 1.10
CA ILE A 141 24.84 -11.85 0.16
C ILE A 141 26.23 -11.93 0.78
N TYR A 142 27.21 -12.40 0.03
CA TYR A 142 28.62 -12.35 0.38
C TYR A 142 29.27 -11.15 -0.26
N LEU A 143 29.97 -10.37 0.57
CA LEU A 143 30.66 -9.15 0.14
C LEU A 143 32.15 -9.33 0.39
N TYR A 144 32.93 -9.05 -0.63
CA TYR A 144 34.39 -9.00 -0.53
C TYR A 144 34.82 -7.56 -0.76
N SER A 145 35.73 -7.06 0.06
CA SER A 145 36.43 -5.81 -0.18
C SER A 145 37.93 -6.06 -0.23
N MET A 146 38.61 -5.46 -1.17
CA MET A 146 40.06 -5.61 -1.29
C MET A 146 40.73 -4.36 -1.83
N HIS A 147 42.03 -4.22 -1.49
CA HIS A 147 42.92 -3.24 -2.10
C HIS A 147 44.16 -3.97 -2.58
N LEU A 148 44.27 -4.20 -3.89
CA LEU A 148 45.38 -4.94 -4.49
C LEU A 148 46.65 -4.12 -4.62
N LYS A 149 47.76 -4.80 -4.91
CA LYS A 149 49.07 -4.18 -5.08
C LYS A 149 49.05 -3.09 -6.16
N SER A 150 49.40 -1.87 -5.81
CA SER A 150 49.53 -0.71 -6.70
C SER A 150 50.79 -0.80 -7.62
N SER A 151 50.91 0.11 -8.55
CA SER A 151 52.00 0.31 -9.48
C SER A 151 52.03 -0.66 -10.67
N THR A 152 52.62 -0.17 -11.75
CA THR A 152 52.84 -0.92 -13.00
C THR A 152 53.98 -1.93 -12.88
N GLY A 153 54.16 -2.76 -13.89
CA GLY A 153 55.24 -3.72 -14.03
C GLY A 153 54.82 -5.17 -13.71
N SER A 154 55.47 -6.11 -14.39
CA SER A 154 55.07 -7.51 -14.38
C SER A 154 55.10 -8.18 -13.00
N SER A 155 55.97 -7.77 -12.10
CA SER A 155 56.02 -8.29 -10.73
C SER A 155 54.79 -7.85 -9.93
N ASN A 156 54.35 -6.59 -10.07
CA ASN A 156 53.16 -6.09 -9.41
C ASN A 156 51.87 -6.69 -9.99
N GLN A 157 51.82 -6.86 -11.33
CA GLN A 157 50.73 -7.57 -12.01
C GLN A 157 50.60 -9.02 -11.56
N GLU A 158 51.72 -9.73 -11.36
CA GLU A 158 51.72 -11.10 -10.83
C GLU A 158 51.25 -11.15 -9.37
N THR A 159 51.66 -10.16 -8.55
CA THR A 159 51.14 -10.06 -7.17
C THR A 159 49.62 -9.86 -7.18
N ARG A 160 49.08 -9.00 -8.04
CA ARG A 160 47.61 -8.84 -8.18
C ARG A 160 46.94 -10.12 -8.66
N ARG A 161 47.55 -10.82 -9.64
CA ARG A 161 47.04 -12.10 -10.13
C ARG A 161 46.93 -13.14 -9.01
N GLN A 162 47.98 -13.28 -8.18
CA GLN A 162 47.96 -14.19 -7.04
C GLN A 162 46.91 -13.78 -5.98
N GLY A 163 46.74 -12.48 -5.75
CA GLY A 163 45.72 -11.96 -4.84
C GLY A 163 44.32 -12.35 -5.28
N VAL A 164 43.95 -12.12 -6.54
CA VAL A 164 42.62 -12.49 -7.04
C VAL A 164 42.45 -14.01 -7.16
N GLU A 165 43.53 -14.78 -7.37
CA GLU A 165 43.52 -16.25 -7.35
C GLU A 165 43.08 -16.73 -5.96
N ASN A 166 43.66 -16.21 -4.86
CA ASN A 166 43.30 -16.56 -3.51
C ASN A 166 41.84 -16.21 -3.17
N VAL A 167 41.34 -15.06 -3.64
CA VAL A 167 39.94 -14.67 -3.49
C VAL A 167 39.00 -15.58 -4.28
N ARG A 168 39.39 -15.94 -5.52
CA ARG A 168 38.62 -16.86 -6.36
C ARG A 168 38.57 -18.27 -5.74
N ASP A 169 39.67 -18.73 -5.16
CA ASP A 169 39.71 -20.01 -4.42
C ASP A 169 38.78 -20.01 -3.21
N ASP A 170 38.70 -18.89 -2.48
CA ASP A 170 37.73 -18.75 -1.39
C ASP A 170 36.28 -18.73 -1.90
N ILE A 171 35.98 -18.00 -2.97
CA ILE A 171 34.67 -17.99 -3.64
C ILE A 171 34.21 -19.41 -3.99
N MET A 172 35.12 -20.27 -4.48
CA MET A 172 34.81 -21.66 -4.81
C MET A 172 34.44 -22.51 -3.60
N THR A 173 34.74 -22.07 -2.37
CA THR A 173 34.29 -22.74 -1.13
C THR A 173 32.85 -22.48 -0.78
N LEU A 174 32.23 -21.42 -1.35
CA LEU A 174 30.86 -21.02 -1.07
C LEU A 174 29.84 -21.93 -1.79
N PRO A 175 28.61 -22.01 -1.30
CA PRO A 175 27.56 -22.76 -1.98
C PRO A 175 27.35 -22.27 -3.42
N THR A 176 27.12 -23.20 -4.34
CA THR A 176 26.79 -22.86 -5.74
C THR A 176 25.55 -21.94 -5.80
N GLY A 177 25.60 -20.90 -6.63
CA GLY A 177 24.53 -19.91 -6.75
C GLY A 177 24.52 -18.86 -5.64
N SER A 178 25.59 -18.77 -4.84
CA SER A 178 25.74 -17.68 -3.86
C SER A 178 25.76 -16.31 -4.55
N HIS A 179 25.07 -15.33 -3.95
CA HIS A 179 25.13 -13.93 -4.36
C HIS A 179 26.41 -13.31 -3.83
N ILE A 180 27.31 -12.93 -4.73
CA ILE A 180 28.65 -12.45 -4.40
C ILE A 180 28.90 -11.11 -5.08
N ILE A 181 29.30 -10.12 -4.28
CA ILE A 181 29.75 -8.81 -4.72
C ILE A 181 31.19 -8.64 -4.28
N VAL A 182 32.11 -8.43 -5.22
CA VAL A 182 33.52 -8.19 -4.93
C VAL A 182 33.86 -6.75 -5.30
N VAL A 183 34.25 -5.95 -4.31
CA VAL A 183 34.52 -4.53 -4.52
C VAL A 183 35.94 -4.14 -4.13
N GLY A 184 36.34 -2.96 -4.56
CA GLY A 184 37.54 -2.29 -4.05
C GLY A 184 38.45 -1.74 -5.12
N ASP A 185 39.60 -1.24 -4.68
CA ASP A 185 40.69 -0.76 -5.52
C ASP A 185 41.53 -1.92 -5.99
N MET A 186 41.25 -2.36 -7.20
CA MET A 186 41.96 -3.49 -7.84
C MET A 186 43.30 -3.12 -8.44
N ASN A 187 43.59 -1.84 -8.59
CA ASN A 187 44.80 -1.35 -9.23
C ASN A 187 45.10 -1.99 -10.63
N PHE A 188 44.02 -2.39 -11.36
CA PHE A 188 44.16 -2.92 -12.72
C PHE A 188 44.30 -1.77 -13.73
N TYR A 189 45.43 -1.73 -14.45
CA TYR A 189 45.72 -0.69 -15.46
C TYR A 189 45.09 -1.00 -16.81
N SER A 190 44.69 -2.24 -17.07
CA SER A 190 44.03 -2.61 -18.33
C SER A 190 43.30 -3.96 -18.21
N PRO A 191 42.34 -4.24 -19.10
CA PRO A 191 41.66 -5.54 -19.15
C PRO A 191 42.56 -6.68 -19.62
N ASN A 192 43.79 -6.36 -20.07
CA ASN A 192 44.78 -7.36 -20.49
C ASN A 192 45.69 -7.82 -19.35
N GLU A 193 45.52 -7.28 -18.14
CA GLU A 193 46.30 -7.77 -17.00
C GLU A 193 45.94 -9.20 -16.60
N PRO A 194 46.98 -10.02 -16.28
CA PRO A 194 46.75 -11.40 -15.88
C PRO A 194 45.74 -11.56 -14.71
N GLY A 195 45.76 -10.63 -13.74
CA GLY A 195 44.85 -10.63 -12.63
C GLY A 195 43.38 -10.41 -13.06
N TYR A 196 43.11 -9.41 -13.89
CA TYR A 196 41.77 -9.15 -14.42
C TYR A 196 41.25 -10.34 -15.25
N ILE A 197 42.09 -10.85 -16.18
CA ILE A 197 41.73 -12.02 -17.00
C ILE A 197 41.39 -13.21 -16.12
N TRP A 198 42.26 -13.57 -15.16
CA TRP A 198 42.06 -14.70 -14.24
C TRP A 198 40.79 -14.56 -13.44
N PHE A 199 40.47 -13.37 -12.98
CA PHE A 199 39.30 -13.14 -12.12
C PHE A 199 37.99 -13.22 -12.90
N THR A 200 37.97 -12.77 -14.15
CA THR A 200 36.81 -12.74 -15.04
C THR A 200 36.68 -13.92 -15.98
N GLU A 201 37.73 -14.77 -16.08
CA GLU A 201 37.72 -15.96 -16.94
C GLU A 201 36.61 -16.94 -16.54
N ALA A 202 35.90 -17.47 -17.54
CA ALA A 202 34.82 -18.44 -17.35
C ALA A 202 35.27 -19.67 -16.57
N GLY A 203 34.49 -20.09 -15.60
CA GLY A 203 34.71 -21.25 -14.74
C GLY A 203 34.30 -21.02 -13.30
N ASP A 204 34.58 -21.99 -12.43
CA ASP A 204 34.25 -21.92 -11.03
C ASP A 204 34.88 -20.70 -10.36
N GLY A 205 34.10 -20.02 -9.51
CA GLY A 205 34.52 -18.78 -8.84
C GLY A 205 34.69 -17.56 -9.75
N GLN A 206 34.24 -17.62 -11.01
CA GLN A 206 34.23 -16.47 -11.92
C GLN A 206 33.45 -15.31 -11.31
N VAL A 207 33.98 -14.10 -11.44
CA VAL A 207 33.24 -12.86 -11.25
C VAL A 207 33.10 -12.11 -12.58
N ILE A 208 32.04 -11.32 -12.69
CA ILE A 208 31.64 -10.64 -13.91
C ILE A 208 31.77 -9.13 -13.71
N ASP A 209 32.42 -8.44 -14.63
CA ASP A 209 32.44 -6.99 -14.68
C ASP A 209 31.13 -6.47 -15.32
N PRO A 210 30.27 -5.73 -14.63
CA PRO A 210 29.02 -5.21 -15.20
C PRO A 210 29.21 -4.27 -16.39
N LEU A 211 30.39 -3.63 -16.51
CA LEU A 211 30.73 -2.78 -17.68
C LEU A 211 31.38 -3.57 -18.83
N GLY A 212 31.52 -4.88 -18.65
CA GLY A 212 32.11 -5.79 -19.63
C GLY A 212 33.65 -5.70 -19.70
N ASN A 213 34.25 -6.65 -20.40
CA ASN A 213 35.71 -6.83 -20.49
C ASN A 213 36.39 -5.92 -21.55
N GLY A 214 35.73 -4.83 -21.94
CA GLY A 214 36.26 -3.88 -22.91
C GLY A 214 37.30 -2.96 -22.29
N ASP A 215 38.09 -2.31 -23.16
CA ASP A 215 39.05 -1.31 -22.76
C ASP A 215 38.38 -0.17 -21.97
N TRP A 216 39.06 0.34 -20.96
CA TRP A 216 38.63 1.49 -20.19
C TRP A 216 39.61 2.67 -20.24
N GLY A 217 40.73 2.58 -20.97
CA GLY A 217 41.64 3.69 -21.15
C GLY A 217 41.13 4.75 -22.12
N GLY A 218 41.59 5.98 -21.93
CA GLY A 218 41.38 7.12 -22.84
C GLY A 218 40.01 7.81 -22.70
N GLY A 219 39.89 9.00 -23.26
CA GLY A 219 38.79 9.92 -23.06
C GLY A 219 37.41 9.44 -23.53
N SER A 220 37.34 8.42 -24.39
CA SER A 220 36.04 7.79 -24.76
C SER A 220 35.42 6.91 -23.65
N ASN A 221 36.21 6.58 -22.64
CA ASN A 221 35.83 5.72 -21.52
C ASN A 221 35.73 6.47 -20.17
N THR A 222 35.74 7.80 -20.17
CA THR A 222 35.80 8.64 -18.96
C THR A 222 34.76 8.24 -17.92
N LEU A 223 33.54 7.88 -18.32
CA LEU A 223 32.50 7.41 -17.40
C LEU A 223 32.86 6.17 -16.57
N LYS A 224 33.91 5.44 -16.99
CA LYS A 224 34.40 4.27 -16.25
C LYS A 224 35.48 4.62 -15.23
N HIS A 225 36.08 5.82 -15.32
CA HIS A 225 37.21 6.20 -14.48
C HIS A 225 36.77 6.53 -13.06
N THR A 226 37.63 6.18 -12.10
CA THR A 226 37.39 6.35 -10.67
C THR A 226 38.51 7.06 -9.93
N GLN A 227 39.71 7.21 -10.59
CA GLN A 227 40.88 7.91 -10.04
C GLN A 227 41.54 8.81 -11.11
N SER A 228 42.08 9.99 -10.79
CA SER A 228 41.89 10.74 -9.57
C SER A 228 40.90 11.89 -9.79
N PRO A 229 39.94 12.18 -8.89
CA PRO A 229 39.05 13.33 -9.05
C PRO A 229 39.77 14.67 -8.96
N LEU A 230 41.03 14.73 -8.46
CA LEU A 230 41.83 15.93 -8.37
C LEU A 230 43.01 15.90 -9.36
N LEU A 231 43.35 17.06 -9.96
CA LEU A 231 44.45 17.17 -10.93
C LEU A 231 45.81 17.22 -10.24
N ASN A 232 45.92 17.95 -9.14
CA ASN A 232 47.17 18.15 -8.42
C ASN A 232 47.11 17.46 -7.05
N GLN A 233 48.23 16.86 -6.65
CA GLN A 233 48.37 16.28 -5.32
C GLN A 233 48.09 17.32 -4.22
N ASP A 234 47.30 16.96 -3.22
CA ASP A 234 46.98 17.83 -2.08
C ASP A 234 46.84 17.01 -0.77
N GLY A 235 47.43 17.46 0.33
CA GLY A 235 47.22 16.89 1.65
C GLY A 235 47.53 15.40 1.85
N GLY A 236 48.19 14.77 0.90
CA GLY A 236 48.44 13.33 0.87
C GLY A 236 47.57 12.57 -0.15
N LEU A 237 46.55 13.23 -0.72
CA LEU A 237 45.76 12.70 -1.81
C LEU A 237 46.55 12.72 -3.11
N ILE A 238 46.49 11.67 -3.92
CA ILE A 238 47.20 11.54 -5.18
C ILE A 238 46.43 12.30 -6.26
N GLY A 239 47.10 13.24 -6.93
CA GLY A 239 46.57 13.89 -8.14
C GLY A 239 46.91 13.13 -9.40
N GLY A 240 46.45 13.64 -10.53
CA GLY A 240 46.70 13.07 -11.86
C GLY A 240 45.61 13.41 -12.85
N GLY A 241 44.43 13.70 -12.36
CA GLY A 241 43.23 13.85 -13.17
C GLY A 241 42.49 12.52 -13.34
N LEU A 242 41.26 12.58 -13.81
CA LEU A 242 40.38 11.42 -13.89
C LEU A 242 40.64 10.65 -15.20
N ASP A 243 41.53 9.64 -15.17
CA ASP A 243 41.93 8.88 -16.35
C ASP A 243 42.15 7.37 -16.12
N ASP A 244 42.09 6.92 -14.85
CA ASP A 244 42.25 5.52 -14.47
C ASP A 244 40.95 4.93 -13.86
N ARG A 245 40.68 3.64 -14.17
CA ARG A 245 39.66 2.83 -13.55
C ARG A 245 40.33 1.82 -12.62
N PHE A 246 40.40 2.12 -11.33
CA PHE A 246 41.01 1.23 -10.36
C PHE A 246 39.97 0.58 -9.44
N ASP A 247 38.81 1.22 -9.25
CA ASP A 247 37.74 0.71 -8.41
C ASP A 247 36.72 -0.09 -9.23
N PHE A 248 36.29 -1.22 -8.68
CA PHE A 248 35.40 -2.17 -9.33
C PHE A 248 34.34 -2.66 -8.33
N GLN A 249 33.17 -3.04 -8.85
CA GLN A 249 32.23 -3.98 -8.23
C GLN A 249 32.00 -5.12 -9.22
N PHE A 250 32.63 -6.26 -8.99
CA PHE A 250 32.40 -7.49 -9.74
C PHE A 250 31.28 -8.30 -9.11
N LEU A 251 30.57 -9.07 -9.90
CA LEU A 251 29.38 -9.80 -9.49
C LEU A 251 29.50 -11.29 -9.81
N SER A 252 28.89 -12.15 -8.97
CA SER A 252 28.58 -13.51 -9.39
C SER A 252 27.48 -13.53 -10.46
N SER A 253 27.42 -14.61 -11.24
CA SER A 253 26.38 -14.77 -12.26
C SER A 253 24.96 -14.72 -11.69
N SER A 254 24.76 -15.09 -10.44
CA SER A 254 23.48 -15.06 -9.73
C SER A 254 22.97 -13.65 -9.37
N LEU A 255 23.75 -12.61 -9.67
CA LEU A 255 23.35 -11.20 -9.50
C LEU A 255 23.18 -10.47 -10.85
N ILE A 256 23.17 -11.22 -11.96
CA ILE A 256 22.97 -10.70 -13.33
C ILE A 256 22.26 -11.74 -14.22
N ASP A 257 21.50 -12.64 -13.65
CA ASP A 257 20.76 -13.70 -14.37
C ASP A 257 19.32 -13.31 -14.73
N GLY A 258 18.87 -12.13 -14.29
CA GLY A 258 17.61 -11.52 -14.69
C GLY A 258 16.45 -11.78 -13.73
N GLY A 259 16.70 -12.25 -12.50
CA GLY A 259 15.65 -12.44 -11.52
C GLY A 259 16.14 -12.58 -10.08
N GLY A 260 15.22 -12.57 -9.13
CA GLY A 260 15.60 -12.66 -7.71
C GLY A 260 16.41 -11.44 -7.23
N PHE A 261 17.54 -11.70 -6.55
CA PHE A 261 18.55 -10.66 -6.33
C PHE A 261 19.32 -10.42 -7.60
N ASP A 262 19.24 -9.22 -8.15
CA ASP A 262 19.92 -8.91 -9.42
C ASP A 262 20.36 -7.44 -9.47
N LEU A 263 21.40 -7.15 -10.28
CA LEU A 263 21.82 -5.78 -10.54
C LEU A 263 20.74 -5.04 -11.34
N ILE A 264 20.28 -3.91 -10.85
CA ILE A 264 19.38 -3.03 -11.62
C ILE A 264 20.20 -2.46 -12.78
N SER A 265 19.82 -2.85 -14.00
CA SER A 265 20.56 -2.50 -15.22
C SER A 265 20.80 -1.01 -15.35
N GLY A 266 22.03 -0.62 -15.66
CA GLY A 266 22.45 0.75 -15.87
C GLY A 266 22.78 1.55 -14.60
N THR A 267 22.60 0.99 -13.39
CA THR A 267 22.83 1.74 -12.14
C THR A 267 24.28 1.72 -11.65
N TYR A 268 25.13 0.89 -12.23
CA TYR A 268 26.56 0.83 -11.90
C TYR A 268 27.28 2.08 -12.39
N ARG A 269 27.88 2.86 -11.49
CA ARG A 269 28.48 4.16 -11.81
C ARG A 269 29.47 4.66 -10.76
N ALA A 270 30.41 5.52 -11.17
CA ALA A 270 31.21 6.35 -10.27
C ALA A 270 30.40 7.62 -9.92
N LEU A 271 30.13 7.86 -8.63
CA LEU A 271 29.36 9.00 -8.15
C LEU A 271 30.01 10.32 -8.54
N GLY A 272 29.29 11.18 -9.22
CA GLY A 272 29.78 12.49 -9.65
C GLY A 272 30.56 12.48 -10.98
N ASN A 273 30.84 11.32 -11.59
CA ASN A 273 31.48 11.23 -12.87
C ASN A 273 30.48 11.48 -14.01
N ASP A 274 30.57 12.63 -14.66
CA ASP A 274 29.69 13.03 -15.78
C ASP A 274 30.27 12.70 -17.17
N GLY A 275 31.46 12.07 -17.23
CA GLY A 275 32.14 11.69 -18.46
C GLY A 275 32.86 12.82 -19.19
N ASN A 276 32.92 14.05 -18.66
CA ASN A 276 33.47 15.22 -19.35
C ASN A 276 34.87 15.64 -18.87
N HIS A 277 35.40 15.02 -17.80
CA HIS A 277 36.60 15.47 -17.10
C HIS A 277 37.80 14.51 -17.33
N TYR A 278 38.00 14.05 -18.57
CA TYR A 278 39.13 13.15 -18.88
C TYR A 278 40.47 13.81 -18.60
N ASN A 279 41.29 13.17 -17.74
CA ASN A 279 42.64 13.64 -17.35
C ASN A 279 42.62 15.09 -16.80
N ASP A 280 41.53 15.42 -16.07
CA ASP A 280 41.32 16.74 -15.47
C ASP A 280 40.66 16.55 -14.09
N ALA A 281 40.58 17.65 -13.30
CA ALA A 281 39.84 17.60 -12.05
C ALA A 281 38.32 17.50 -12.29
N ILE A 282 37.62 16.71 -11.48
CA ILE A 282 36.18 16.51 -11.65
C ILE A 282 35.36 17.80 -11.47
N ASN A 283 35.92 18.82 -10.81
CA ASN A 283 35.32 20.15 -10.65
C ASN A 283 35.89 21.21 -11.62
N ALA A 284 36.61 20.80 -12.67
CA ALA A 284 37.11 21.71 -13.68
C ALA A 284 35.96 22.20 -14.58
N GLY A 285 35.40 23.37 -14.29
CA GLY A 285 34.25 23.92 -14.98
C GLY A 285 32.92 23.42 -14.39
N ASN A 286 31.97 23.07 -15.26
CA ASN A 286 30.65 22.55 -14.80
C ASN A 286 30.62 21.03 -14.81
N ASN A 287 30.10 20.45 -13.76
CA ASN A 287 29.79 19.04 -13.65
C ASN A 287 28.29 18.81 -13.89
N TYR A 288 27.96 17.93 -14.83
CA TYR A 288 26.60 17.64 -15.30
C TYR A 288 26.10 16.26 -14.84
N TYR A 289 26.65 15.71 -13.79
CA TYR A 289 26.26 14.41 -13.24
C TYR A 289 24.78 14.33 -12.89
N PHE A 290 24.19 15.38 -12.34
CA PHE A 290 22.75 15.48 -12.12
C PHE A 290 22.07 16.19 -13.29
N PRO A 291 21.26 15.49 -14.09
CA PRO A 291 20.59 16.09 -15.26
C PRO A 291 19.72 17.29 -14.86
N GLY A 292 20.01 18.46 -15.43
CA GLY A 292 19.24 19.68 -15.16
C GLY A 292 19.60 20.40 -13.85
N ASP A 293 20.51 19.89 -13.03
CA ASP A 293 20.97 20.50 -11.78
C ASP A 293 22.49 20.60 -11.70
N THR A 294 23.05 21.47 -12.54
CA THR A 294 24.50 21.73 -12.57
C THR A 294 25.04 22.28 -11.24
N ALA A 295 24.21 23.00 -10.46
CA ALA A 295 24.64 23.52 -9.17
C ALA A 295 24.93 22.39 -8.17
N ARG A 296 24.06 21.37 -8.13
CA ARG A 296 24.24 20.16 -7.32
C ARG A 296 25.46 19.34 -7.81
N GLY A 297 25.62 19.20 -9.13
CA GLY A 297 26.79 18.53 -9.72
C GLY A 297 28.10 19.19 -9.33
N ASN A 298 28.21 20.52 -9.44
CA ASN A 298 29.37 21.29 -9.04
C ASN A 298 29.66 21.16 -7.53
N ALA A 299 28.61 21.24 -6.70
CA ALA A 299 28.78 21.11 -5.23
C ALA A 299 29.32 19.73 -4.86
N LEU A 300 28.85 18.65 -5.49
CA LEU A 300 29.37 17.31 -5.28
C LEU A 300 30.83 17.19 -5.75
N ALA A 301 31.14 17.71 -6.95
CA ALA A 301 32.49 17.68 -7.50
C ALA A 301 33.52 18.39 -6.59
N ASP A 302 33.14 19.54 -5.98
CA ASP A 302 33.97 20.25 -5.02
C ASP A 302 34.23 19.45 -3.73
N LYS A 303 33.30 18.56 -3.33
CA LYS A 303 33.49 17.67 -2.18
C LYS A 303 34.33 16.45 -2.53
N LEU A 304 34.16 15.89 -3.72
CA LEU A 304 34.95 14.75 -4.18
C LEU A 304 36.44 15.01 -4.17
N ILE A 305 36.89 16.14 -4.70
CA ILE A 305 38.33 16.47 -4.80
C ILE A 305 39.05 16.64 -3.46
N ILE A 306 38.31 16.87 -2.36
CA ILE A 306 38.89 17.06 -1.01
C ILE A 306 38.60 15.91 -0.08
N SER A 307 37.77 14.95 -0.46
CA SER A 307 37.40 13.81 0.39
C SER A 307 38.29 12.58 0.19
N SER A 308 38.67 12.26 -1.04
CA SER A 308 39.58 11.16 -1.40
C SER A 308 40.17 11.39 -2.78
N ASP A 309 41.23 10.68 -3.10
CA ASP A 309 41.78 10.58 -4.45
C ASP A 309 41.13 9.49 -5.32
N HIS A 310 40.08 8.85 -4.79
CA HIS A 310 39.17 7.97 -5.51
C HIS A 310 37.76 8.50 -5.54
N MET A 311 36.93 8.01 -6.44
CA MET A 311 35.48 8.30 -6.49
C MET A 311 34.69 7.13 -5.93
N PRO A 312 33.58 7.36 -5.20
CA PRO A 312 32.72 6.28 -4.75
C PRO A 312 32.09 5.55 -5.96
N LEU A 313 32.11 4.24 -5.92
CA LEU A 313 31.48 3.39 -6.92
C LEU A 313 30.15 2.84 -6.38
N ILE A 314 29.05 3.13 -7.07
CA ILE A 314 27.68 2.80 -6.67
C ILE A 314 27.07 1.77 -7.61
N ALA A 315 26.33 0.83 -7.06
CA ALA A 315 25.42 -0.03 -7.81
C ALA A 315 24.14 -0.28 -6.99
N ASP A 316 23.02 -0.38 -7.69
CA ASP A 316 21.71 -0.65 -7.10
C ASP A 316 21.25 -2.06 -7.49
N TYR A 317 20.72 -2.79 -6.54
CA TYR A 317 20.26 -4.17 -6.71
C TYR A 317 18.79 -4.29 -6.34
N GLN A 318 18.05 -5.03 -7.16
CA GLN A 318 16.70 -5.47 -6.82
C GLN A 318 16.75 -6.61 -5.80
N VAL A 319 15.61 -6.83 -5.17
CA VAL A 319 15.36 -7.97 -4.26
C VAL A 319 14.34 -8.93 -4.89
N PRO A 320 14.27 -10.19 -4.45
CA PRO A 320 13.23 -11.10 -4.90
C PRO A 320 11.82 -10.56 -4.63
N ALA A 321 10.85 -10.98 -5.43
CA ALA A 321 9.45 -10.71 -5.20
C ALA A 321 8.95 -11.37 -3.90
N ILE A 322 7.92 -10.81 -3.29
CA ILE A 322 7.25 -11.36 -2.12
C ILE A 322 5.78 -11.62 -2.48
N LEU A 323 5.38 -12.89 -2.45
CA LEU A 323 3.99 -13.29 -2.68
C LEU A 323 3.12 -12.85 -1.51
N GLY A 324 2.14 -12.00 -1.77
CA GLY A 324 1.02 -11.66 -0.91
C GLY A 324 -0.30 -12.02 -1.55
N TRP A 325 -1.31 -12.29 -0.73
CA TRP A 325 -2.67 -12.53 -1.19
C TRP A 325 -3.69 -12.08 -0.14
N SER A 326 -4.95 -11.88 -0.59
CA SER A 326 -6.10 -11.69 0.29
C SER A 326 -7.37 -12.18 -0.40
N PHE A 327 -8.38 -12.47 0.42
CA PHE A 327 -9.71 -12.86 -0.03
C PHE A 327 -10.74 -12.20 0.90
N GLU A 328 -11.64 -11.41 0.33
CA GLU A 328 -12.66 -10.67 1.06
C GLU A 328 -14.08 -11.00 0.56
N ASP A 329 -14.22 -11.58 -0.64
CA ASP A 329 -15.48 -11.89 -1.31
C ASP A 329 -16.07 -13.24 -0.82
N ASP A 330 -16.15 -13.43 0.50
CA ASP A 330 -16.78 -14.64 1.09
C ASP A 330 -18.31 -14.63 0.97
N ARG A 331 -18.90 -13.47 0.60
CA ARG A 331 -20.29 -13.30 0.22
C ARG A 331 -20.37 -12.45 -1.03
N VAL A 332 -21.01 -12.96 -2.07
CA VAL A 332 -21.23 -12.25 -3.34
C VAL A 332 -22.68 -12.40 -3.77
N LEU A 333 -23.16 -11.44 -4.54
CA LEU A 333 -24.51 -11.48 -5.08
C LEU A 333 -24.58 -12.34 -6.34
N VAL A 334 -25.75 -12.89 -6.61
CA VAL A 334 -26.01 -13.67 -7.84
C VAL A 334 -25.59 -12.87 -9.07
N GLY A 335 -24.76 -13.49 -9.93
CA GLY A 335 -24.24 -12.87 -11.15
C GLY A 335 -22.98 -12.03 -10.99
N ALA A 336 -22.46 -11.85 -9.77
CA ALA A 336 -21.18 -11.19 -9.53
C ALA A 336 -20.01 -12.18 -9.52
N ASP A 337 -18.80 -11.69 -9.78
CA ASP A 337 -17.59 -12.49 -9.62
C ASP A 337 -17.10 -12.43 -8.16
N ALA A 338 -16.70 -13.58 -7.61
CA ALA A 338 -15.91 -13.64 -6.39
C ALA A 338 -14.43 -13.53 -6.75
N ASN A 339 -13.71 -12.56 -6.20
CA ASN A 339 -12.35 -12.27 -6.55
C ASN A 339 -11.36 -12.64 -5.44
N PHE A 340 -10.23 -13.18 -5.86
CA PHE A 340 -9.06 -13.45 -5.03
C PHE A 340 -7.96 -12.48 -5.44
N LEU A 341 -7.37 -11.77 -4.48
CA LEU A 341 -6.35 -10.76 -4.74
C LEU A 341 -4.96 -11.36 -4.57
N VAL A 342 -4.09 -11.13 -5.56
CA VAL A 342 -2.67 -11.49 -5.51
C VAL A 342 -1.84 -10.21 -5.66
N ARG A 343 -0.74 -10.09 -4.91
CA ARG A 343 0.09 -8.90 -4.92
C ARG A 343 1.56 -9.21 -4.69
N ASN A 344 2.42 -8.32 -5.17
CA ASN A 344 3.84 -8.33 -4.85
C ASN A 344 4.09 -7.40 -3.64
N ASP A 345 4.33 -7.99 -2.48
CA ASP A 345 4.50 -7.27 -1.21
C ASP A 345 5.94 -6.77 -0.97
N ALA A 346 6.84 -6.87 -1.96
CA ALA A 346 8.19 -6.35 -1.84
C ALA A 346 8.21 -4.82 -1.60
N GLN A 347 8.88 -4.41 -0.53
CA GLN A 347 8.93 -3.00 -0.11
C GLN A 347 10.10 -2.28 -0.78
N VAL A 348 9.84 -1.55 -1.86
CA VAL A 348 10.85 -0.88 -2.68
C VAL A 348 10.45 0.57 -3.00
N VAL A 349 11.39 1.39 -3.47
CA VAL A 349 11.13 2.79 -3.83
C VAL A 349 10.77 2.97 -5.31
N VAL A 350 11.12 2.00 -6.15
CA VAL A 350 10.75 1.94 -7.57
C VAL A 350 10.40 0.50 -7.93
N SER A 351 9.60 0.30 -8.97
CA SER A 351 9.16 -1.05 -9.37
C SER A 351 10.33 -1.97 -9.73
N GLN A 352 11.40 -1.44 -10.33
CA GLN A 352 12.63 -2.19 -10.64
C GLN A 352 13.45 -2.55 -9.39
N GLY A 353 13.09 -2.05 -8.22
CA GLY A 353 13.76 -2.39 -6.95
C GLY A 353 13.45 -3.79 -6.43
N ALA A 354 12.45 -4.45 -7.01
CA ALA A 354 12.18 -5.87 -6.78
C ALA A 354 11.87 -6.59 -8.09
N ASP A 355 12.08 -7.91 -8.07
CA ASP A 355 11.70 -8.79 -9.17
C ASP A 355 10.20 -8.78 -9.41
N VAL A 356 9.77 -9.09 -10.62
CA VAL A 356 8.35 -9.29 -10.96
C VAL A 356 7.87 -10.58 -10.32
N LEU A 357 6.69 -10.55 -9.73
CA LEU A 357 6.06 -11.73 -9.15
C LEU A 357 5.24 -12.44 -10.22
N ASP A 358 5.75 -13.55 -10.72
CA ASP A 358 5.02 -14.47 -11.60
C ASP A 358 4.44 -15.62 -10.78
N VAL A 359 3.11 -15.82 -10.86
CA VAL A 359 2.39 -16.82 -10.07
C VAL A 359 1.46 -17.64 -10.97
N ASP A 360 1.63 -18.94 -10.91
CA ASP A 360 0.64 -19.92 -11.40
C ASP A 360 -0.39 -20.19 -10.29
N ILE A 361 -1.67 -20.15 -10.64
CA ILE A 361 -2.81 -20.27 -9.74
C ILE A 361 -3.66 -21.44 -10.20
N ASP A 362 -3.68 -22.51 -9.39
CA ASP A 362 -4.47 -23.70 -9.65
C ASP A 362 -5.69 -23.78 -8.74
N PHE A 363 -6.85 -24.06 -9.30
CA PHE A 363 -8.11 -24.22 -8.60
C PHE A 363 -8.47 -25.71 -8.46
N SER A 364 -8.94 -26.10 -7.26
CA SER A 364 -9.36 -27.47 -6.97
C SER A 364 -10.42 -27.54 -5.86
N GLY A 365 -10.82 -28.73 -5.44
CA GLY A 365 -11.93 -28.91 -4.50
C GLY A 365 -13.26 -28.68 -5.20
N GLY A 366 -14.07 -27.73 -4.74
CA GLY A 366 -15.30 -27.30 -5.44
C GLY A 366 -15.03 -26.41 -6.66
N LEU A 367 -13.82 -25.85 -6.77
CA LEU A 367 -13.36 -25.03 -7.89
C LEU A 367 -12.60 -25.88 -8.92
N SER A 368 -12.43 -25.36 -10.15
CA SER A 368 -11.65 -26.05 -11.17
C SER A 368 -11.07 -25.08 -12.20
N GLY A 369 -9.88 -25.38 -12.72
CA GLY A 369 -9.18 -24.58 -13.71
C GLY A 369 -7.83 -24.09 -13.21
N SER A 370 -7.19 -23.24 -14.00
CA SER A 370 -5.94 -22.57 -13.64
C SER A 370 -5.80 -21.25 -14.39
N THR A 371 -5.02 -20.35 -13.85
CA THR A 371 -4.63 -19.09 -14.49
C THR A 371 -3.22 -18.71 -14.03
N SER A 372 -2.65 -17.66 -14.58
CA SER A 372 -1.37 -17.10 -14.14
C SER A 372 -1.41 -15.58 -14.19
N VAL A 373 -0.66 -14.96 -13.29
CA VAL A 373 -0.53 -13.50 -13.20
C VAL A 373 0.94 -13.09 -13.08
N SER A 374 1.24 -11.86 -13.54
CA SER A 374 2.58 -11.27 -13.50
C SER A 374 2.47 -9.87 -12.90
N ILE A 375 3.03 -9.69 -11.69
CA ILE A 375 2.76 -8.53 -10.84
C ILE A 375 4.07 -7.80 -10.52
N PRO A 376 4.33 -6.65 -11.13
CA PRO A 376 5.44 -5.78 -10.76
C PRO A 376 5.30 -5.29 -9.31
N ALA A 377 6.42 -5.07 -8.63
CA ALA A 377 6.38 -4.39 -7.35
C ALA A 377 5.74 -3.00 -7.45
N MET A 378 5.06 -2.55 -6.38
CA MET A 378 4.34 -1.26 -6.30
C MET A 378 3.12 -1.15 -7.23
N SER A 379 2.74 -2.19 -7.98
CA SER A 379 1.48 -2.20 -8.71
C SER A 379 0.29 -2.41 -7.75
N ALA A 380 -0.93 -2.10 -8.22
CA ALA A 380 -2.14 -2.53 -7.54
C ALA A 380 -2.19 -4.07 -7.46
N PRO A 381 -2.87 -4.65 -6.45
CA PRO A 381 -3.17 -6.08 -6.45
C PRO A 381 -3.85 -6.50 -7.75
N GLU A 382 -3.56 -7.71 -8.21
CA GLU A 382 -4.23 -8.31 -9.34
C GLU A 382 -5.47 -9.07 -8.86
N GLU A 383 -6.63 -8.76 -9.45
CA GLU A 383 -7.89 -9.43 -9.17
C GLU A 383 -8.01 -10.69 -10.02
N VAL A 384 -8.17 -11.82 -9.37
CA VAL A 384 -8.33 -13.13 -10.00
C VAL A 384 -9.73 -13.66 -9.70
N ALA A 385 -10.59 -13.72 -10.73
CA ALA A 385 -11.93 -14.26 -10.60
C ALA A 385 -11.85 -15.76 -10.23
N LEU A 386 -12.51 -16.13 -9.15
CA LEU A 386 -12.67 -17.53 -8.76
C LEU A 386 -13.70 -18.21 -9.67
N PRO A 387 -13.46 -19.44 -10.13
CA PRO A 387 -14.40 -20.16 -10.99
C PRO A 387 -15.58 -20.73 -10.18
N VAL A 388 -16.30 -19.85 -9.49
CA VAL A 388 -17.55 -20.14 -8.76
C VAL A 388 -18.73 -19.96 -9.71
N ASP A 389 -19.71 -20.87 -9.68
CA ASP A 389 -20.98 -20.66 -10.37
C ASP A 389 -21.84 -19.70 -9.52
N THR A 390 -21.82 -18.43 -9.86
CA THR A 390 -22.60 -17.39 -9.19
C THR A 390 -23.98 -17.16 -9.82
N SER A 391 -24.39 -17.96 -10.80
CA SER A 391 -25.72 -17.83 -11.41
C SER A 391 -26.87 -18.28 -10.51
N ILE A 392 -26.56 -18.97 -9.42
CA ILE A 392 -27.52 -19.56 -8.47
C ILE A 392 -26.99 -19.33 -7.05
N SER A 393 -27.87 -18.93 -6.15
CA SER A 393 -27.54 -18.80 -4.73
C SER A 393 -27.20 -20.15 -4.08
N GLY A 394 -26.19 -20.13 -3.20
CA GLY A 394 -25.74 -21.32 -2.48
C GLY A 394 -24.32 -21.17 -1.93
N SER A 395 -23.96 -22.05 -1.01
CA SER A 395 -22.62 -22.11 -0.46
C SER A 395 -21.65 -22.83 -1.39
N TRP A 396 -20.42 -22.36 -1.46
CA TRP A 396 -19.32 -22.98 -2.19
C TRP A 396 -18.07 -23.14 -1.31
N ASP A 397 -17.23 -24.08 -1.66
CA ASP A 397 -15.90 -24.27 -1.09
C ASP A 397 -14.90 -24.63 -2.18
N GLY A 398 -13.62 -24.35 -1.91
CA GLY A 398 -12.56 -24.67 -2.85
C GLY A 398 -11.17 -24.48 -2.28
N VAL A 399 -10.20 -24.78 -3.12
CA VAL A 399 -8.78 -24.65 -2.80
C VAL A 399 -8.07 -23.88 -3.91
N VAL A 400 -7.35 -22.83 -3.55
CA VAL A 400 -6.44 -22.10 -4.42
C VAL A 400 -5.02 -22.51 -4.05
N THR A 401 -4.26 -22.96 -5.04
CA THR A 401 -2.84 -23.26 -4.90
C THR A 401 -2.04 -22.22 -5.67
N LEU A 402 -1.19 -21.46 -4.97
CA LEU A 402 -0.32 -20.43 -5.54
C LEU A 402 1.08 -21.00 -5.66
N THR A 403 1.65 -21.00 -6.86
CA THR A 403 3.03 -21.44 -7.13
C THR A 403 3.75 -20.34 -7.88
N SER A 404 4.76 -19.74 -7.25
CA SER A 404 5.56 -18.73 -7.95
C SER A 404 6.61 -19.39 -8.83
N THR A 405 6.76 -18.85 -10.04
CA THR A 405 7.83 -19.20 -10.99
C THR A 405 8.96 -18.16 -10.97
N SER A 406 8.79 -17.03 -10.27
CA SER A 406 9.86 -16.05 -10.08
C SER A 406 10.98 -16.61 -9.23
N PRO A 407 12.25 -16.33 -9.57
CA PRO A 407 13.39 -16.79 -8.79
C PRO A 407 13.32 -16.32 -7.34
N GLU A 408 13.69 -17.22 -6.42
CA GLU A 408 13.94 -16.90 -5.02
C GLU A 408 12.74 -16.44 -4.17
N VAL A 409 11.52 -16.48 -4.69
CA VAL A 409 10.30 -16.18 -3.91
C VAL A 409 10.20 -17.13 -2.72
N GLN A 410 9.88 -16.57 -1.55
CA GLN A 410 9.99 -17.24 -0.25
C GLN A 410 8.93 -18.32 0.02
N THR A 411 7.77 -18.26 -0.64
CA THR A 411 6.58 -19.10 -0.39
C THR A 411 6.42 -20.13 -1.49
N VAL A 412 6.31 -21.42 -1.13
CA VAL A 412 6.29 -22.49 -2.12
C VAL A 412 5.49 -23.68 -1.66
N PRO A 413 4.63 -24.22 -2.49
CA PRO A 413 3.40 -23.57 -2.95
C PRO A 413 2.52 -23.20 -1.75
N GLU A 414 1.79 -22.11 -1.83
CA GLU A 414 0.81 -21.75 -0.80
C GLU A 414 -0.55 -22.33 -1.14
N ILE A 415 -1.15 -23.05 -0.19
CA ILE A 415 -2.43 -23.72 -0.36
C ILE A 415 -3.48 -23.02 0.51
N VAL A 416 -4.40 -22.34 -0.12
CA VAL A 416 -5.46 -21.56 0.53
C VAL A 416 -6.79 -22.29 0.38
N LYS A 417 -7.47 -22.54 1.49
CA LYS A 417 -8.84 -23.07 1.49
C LYS A 417 -9.80 -21.92 1.61
N LEU A 418 -10.70 -21.82 0.66
CA LEU A 418 -11.72 -20.78 0.60
C LEU A 418 -13.11 -21.39 0.73
N SER A 419 -14.03 -20.61 1.23
CA SER A 419 -15.46 -20.90 1.22
C SER A 419 -16.23 -19.61 1.24
N GLY A 420 -17.41 -19.60 0.65
CA GLY A 420 -18.28 -18.45 0.64
C GLY A 420 -19.72 -18.82 0.29
N ASP A 421 -20.54 -17.80 0.21
CA ASP A 421 -21.96 -17.92 -0.13
C ASP A 421 -22.27 -16.99 -1.31
N VAL A 422 -22.94 -17.52 -2.31
CA VAL A 422 -23.64 -16.72 -3.33
C VAL A 422 -25.04 -16.47 -2.81
N ILE A 423 -25.45 -15.22 -2.69
CA ILE A 423 -26.74 -14.83 -2.11
C ILE A 423 -27.60 -14.10 -3.14
N GLU A 424 -28.92 -14.21 -2.99
CA GLU A 424 -29.90 -13.51 -3.82
C GLU A 424 -29.86 -12.00 -3.52
N HIS A 425 -30.32 -11.21 -4.50
CA HIS A 425 -30.53 -9.77 -4.31
C HIS A 425 -31.66 -9.50 -3.32
N ALA A 426 -31.60 -8.37 -2.66
CA ALA A 426 -32.69 -7.88 -1.82
C ALA A 426 -33.92 -7.56 -2.70
N ASN A 427 -35.12 -7.76 -2.12
CA ASN A 427 -36.37 -7.47 -2.80
C ASN A 427 -37.28 -6.63 -1.90
N ALA A 428 -37.39 -5.33 -2.18
CA ALA A 428 -38.21 -4.41 -1.42
C ALA A 428 -39.70 -4.66 -1.69
N SER A 429 -40.50 -4.81 -0.63
CA SER A 429 -41.95 -4.96 -0.75
C SER A 429 -42.70 -4.25 0.39
N PHE A 430 -43.88 -3.74 0.07
CA PHE A 430 -44.81 -3.17 1.09
C PHE A 430 -45.68 -4.24 1.75
N ALA A 431 -45.56 -5.51 1.37
CA ALA A 431 -46.26 -6.62 1.99
C ALA A 431 -45.32 -7.73 2.40
N PHE A 432 -45.65 -8.45 3.47
CA PHE A 432 -44.86 -9.58 3.97
C PHE A 432 -45.00 -10.85 3.11
N ASP A 433 -46.18 -11.07 2.52
CA ASP A 433 -46.57 -12.31 1.84
C ASP A 433 -46.80 -12.15 0.34
N GLU A 434 -46.56 -10.98 -0.19
CA GLU A 434 -46.71 -10.63 -1.61
C GLU A 434 -45.61 -9.66 -2.03
N ASP A 435 -45.12 -9.78 -3.26
CA ASP A 435 -44.12 -8.87 -3.85
C ASP A 435 -44.84 -7.63 -4.41
N LEU A 436 -44.80 -6.53 -3.64
CA LEU A 436 -45.48 -5.27 -3.95
C LEU A 436 -44.49 -4.11 -4.05
N ASP A 437 -44.03 -3.81 -5.26
CA ASP A 437 -43.16 -2.64 -5.55
C ASP A 437 -43.93 -1.31 -5.51
N TRP A 438 -45.25 -1.35 -5.66
CA TRP A 438 -46.13 -0.19 -5.71
C TRP A 438 -47.26 -0.39 -4.74
N TYR A 439 -47.39 0.56 -3.80
CA TYR A 439 -48.42 0.46 -2.76
C TYR A 439 -49.10 1.79 -2.55
N THR A 440 -50.44 1.78 -2.34
CA THR A 440 -51.21 2.94 -1.90
C THR A 440 -51.70 2.68 -0.48
N TYR A 441 -51.26 3.51 0.44
CA TYR A 441 -51.69 3.51 1.81
C TYR A 441 -52.77 4.56 2.00
N ASP A 442 -54.00 4.09 2.23
CA ASP A 442 -55.19 4.91 2.46
C ASP A 442 -55.54 4.95 3.95
N ILE A 443 -55.69 6.14 4.50
CA ILE A 443 -56.08 6.33 5.92
C ILE A 443 -56.96 7.58 6.04
N SER A 444 -57.89 7.57 7.02
CA SER A 444 -58.76 8.72 7.28
C SER A 444 -58.64 9.16 8.73
N PHE A 445 -58.69 10.46 8.97
CA PHE A 445 -58.71 11.09 10.29
C PHE A 445 -59.78 12.15 10.34
N ASP A 446 -60.39 12.32 11.54
CA ASP A 446 -61.28 13.45 11.78
C ASP A 446 -60.50 14.76 11.81
N GLY A 447 -61.03 15.79 11.18
CA GLY A 447 -60.47 17.14 11.30
C GLY A 447 -60.54 17.67 12.74
N ASN A 448 -59.66 18.60 13.09
CA ASN A 448 -59.51 19.14 14.45
C ASN A 448 -59.22 18.08 15.55
N SER A 449 -58.51 17.02 15.18
CA SER A 449 -58.09 15.94 16.09
C SER A 449 -56.61 16.05 16.49
N GLY A 450 -55.96 17.17 16.20
CA GLY A 450 -54.53 17.40 16.46
C GLY A 450 -53.61 16.63 15.54
N VAL A 451 -52.40 16.41 15.99
CA VAL A 451 -51.39 15.64 15.24
C VAL A 451 -51.76 14.15 15.28
N GLN A 452 -51.92 13.59 14.08
CA GLN A 452 -52.22 12.17 13.87
C GLN A 452 -50.99 11.50 13.24
N SER A 453 -50.56 10.35 13.82
CA SER A 453 -49.43 9.58 13.34
C SER A 453 -49.92 8.27 12.73
N PHE A 454 -49.23 7.82 11.67
CA PHE A 454 -49.47 6.53 11.02
C PHE A 454 -48.19 5.94 10.49
N ASN A 455 -48.21 4.63 10.19
CA ASN A 455 -47.01 3.90 9.86
C ASN A 455 -47.22 3.05 8.62
N VAL A 456 -46.14 2.94 7.78
CA VAL A 456 -46.09 2.03 6.65
C VAL A 456 -44.86 1.15 6.81
N TRP A 457 -45.00 -0.13 6.52
CA TRP A 457 -43.92 -1.10 6.62
C TRP A 457 -43.28 -1.34 5.26
N LEU A 458 -41.91 -1.47 5.25
CA LEU A 458 -41.16 -1.96 4.12
C LEU A 458 -40.42 -3.23 4.53
N PHE A 459 -40.61 -4.29 3.76
CA PHE A 459 -40.05 -5.62 3.98
C PHE A 459 -38.96 -5.90 2.95
N ASN A 460 -38.02 -6.77 3.31
CA ASN A 460 -37.21 -7.50 2.35
C ASN A 460 -37.98 -8.80 2.05
N TYR A 461 -38.67 -8.83 0.92
CA TYR A 461 -39.57 -9.94 0.57
C TYR A 461 -38.84 -11.24 0.35
N GLY A 462 -39.29 -12.28 1.04
CA GLY A 462 -38.69 -13.62 0.94
C GLY A 462 -37.40 -13.81 1.72
N PHE A 463 -36.99 -12.86 2.53
CA PHE A 463 -35.72 -12.92 3.28
C PHE A 463 -35.62 -14.17 4.16
N ASP A 464 -34.63 -15.04 3.88
CA ASP A 464 -34.38 -16.29 4.60
C ASP A 464 -32.91 -16.46 5.04
N GLY A 465 -32.07 -15.44 4.86
CA GLY A 465 -30.64 -15.44 5.16
C GLY A 465 -29.74 -15.89 4.01
N SER A 466 -30.32 -16.37 2.89
CA SER A 466 -29.62 -16.59 1.61
C SER A 466 -29.81 -15.42 0.64
N GLN A 467 -30.27 -14.29 1.14
CA GLN A 467 -30.56 -13.07 0.42
C GLN A 467 -29.78 -11.91 1.06
N SER A 468 -29.45 -10.90 0.27
CA SER A 468 -28.86 -9.64 0.74
C SER A 468 -29.78 -8.92 1.71
N LEU A 469 -29.24 -8.17 2.65
CA LEU A 469 -30.01 -7.17 3.35
C LEU A 469 -30.47 -6.10 2.36
N LEU A 470 -31.68 -5.58 2.56
CA LEU A 470 -32.19 -4.43 1.83
C LEU A 470 -31.74 -3.16 2.55
N GLU A 471 -30.93 -2.36 1.93
CA GLU A 471 -30.52 -1.06 2.43
C GLU A 471 -31.43 0.04 1.86
N ILE A 472 -32.05 0.85 2.72
CA ILE A 472 -32.89 1.97 2.31
C ILE A 472 -31.99 3.20 2.18
N ASP A 473 -31.75 3.64 0.97
CA ASP A 473 -30.82 4.74 0.65
C ASP A 473 -31.47 6.10 0.84
N ASP A 474 -32.74 6.24 0.41
CA ASP A 474 -33.48 7.49 0.54
C ASP A 474 -35.00 7.25 0.52
N VAL A 475 -35.70 8.05 1.28
CA VAL A 475 -37.16 8.17 1.25
C VAL A 475 -37.49 9.60 0.86
N THR A 476 -38.10 9.78 -0.31
CA THR A 476 -38.48 11.11 -0.78
C THR A 476 -39.42 11.80 0.23
N THR A 477 -39.12 13.04 0.59
CA THR A 477 -39.95 13.84 1.50
C THR A 477 -41.34 14.04 0.90
N PRO A 478 -42.44 13.73 1.66
CA PRO A 478 -43.79 13.91 1.19
C PRO A 478 -44.13 15.38 0.96
N ASP A 479 -45.15 15.62 0.13
CA ASP A 479 -45.76 16.93 -0.01
C ASP A 479 -46.52 17.29 1.28
N LEU A 480 -46.39 18.55 1.70
CA LEU A 480 -47.17 19.04 2.84
C LEU A 480 -48.69 18.91 2.55
N PRO A 481 -49.53 18.59 3.55
CA PRO A 481 -49.25 18.65 4.99
C PRO A 481 -48.76 17.33 5.61
N ILE A 482 -48.48 16.29 4.83
CA ILE A 482 -47.96 15.03 5.31
C ILE A 482 -46.46 15.21 5.64
N VAL A 483 -46.03 14.75 6.79
CA VAL A 483 -44.65 14.84 7.26
C VAL A 483 -44.10 13.43 7.46
N PHE A 484 -42.90 13.17 6.96
CA PHE A 484 -42.14 11.93 7.22
C PHE A 484 -41.20 12.16 8.39
N ASN A 485 -41.36 11.35 9.46
CA ASN A 485 -40.60 11.49 10.71
C ASN A 485 -39.34 10.60 10.75
N GLY A 486 -39.23 9.62 9.86
CA GLY A 486 -38.04 8.77 9.74
C GLY A 486 -38.34 7.29 9.62
N LEU A 487 -37.23 6.54 9.64
CA LEU A 487 -37.19 5.07 9.57
C LEU A 487 -36.83 4.48 10.93
N SER A 488 -37.39 3.34 11.28
CA SER A 488 -36.95 2.55 12.45
C SER A 488 -35.55 1.91 12.20
N THR A 489 -35.25 1.60 10.96
CA THR A 489 -33.94 1.09 10.46
C THR A 489 -33.84 1.37 8.98
N ASN A 490 -32.63 1.53 8.47
CA ASN A 490 -32.33 1.60 7.04
C ASN A 490 -31.78 0.29 6.46
N SER A 491 -31.54 -0.72 7.29
CA SER A 491 -31.10 -2.06 6.87
C SER A 491 -32.16 -3.08 7.25
N VAL A 492 -32.74 -3.76 6.27
CA VAL A 492 -33.92 -4.62 6.40
C VAL A 492 -33.56 -6.07 6.03
N GLY A 493 -33.65 -6.93 7.03
CA GLY A 493 -33.58 -8.39 6.85
C GLY A 493 -34.92 -9.05 7.21
N SER A 494 -34.91 -9.91 8.23
CA SER A 494 -36.14 -10.53 8.77
C SER A 494 -37.04 -9.56 9.56
N ILE A 495 -36.51 -8.40 9.96
CA ILE A 495 -37.24 -7.35 10.65
C ILE A 495 -37.48 -6.22 9.65
N PRO A 496 -38.76 -5.87 9.36
CA PRO A 496 -39.08 -4.82 8.41
C PRO A 496 -38.74 -3.44 8.96
N ALA A 497 -38.53 -2.48 8.05
CA ALA A 497 -38.44 -1.08 8.40
C ALA A 497 -39.83 -0.48 8.61
N LEU A 498 -39.97 0.33 9.65
CA LEU A 498 -41.15 1.13 9.89
C LEU A 498 -40.90 2.56 9.42
N MET A 499 -41.72 3.03 8.48
CA MET A 499 -41.78 4.42 8.03
C MET A 499 -42.84 5.17 8.83
N GLU A 500 -42.45 6.18 9.58
CA GLU A 500 -43.32 6.96 10.45
C GLU A 500 -43.74 8.26 9.76
N PHE A 501 -45.05 8.51 9.71
CA PHE A 501 -45.65 9.70 9.14
C PHE A 501 -46.58 10.37 10.13
N GLU A 502 -46.79 11.68 9.92
CA GLU A 502 -47.76 12.45 10.67
C GLU A 502 -48.47 13.49 9.80
N ILE A 503 -49.65 13.90 10.26
CA ILE A 503 -50.41 15.03 9.74
C ILE A 503 -51.07 15.76 10.91
N ASP A 504 -51.02 17.09 10.91
CA ASP A 504 -51.70 17.94 11.87
C ASP A 504 -53.09 18.34 11.32
N THR A 505 -54.13 17.65 11.78
CA THR A 505 -55.50 17.87 11.28
C THR A 505 -56.13 19.16 11.79
N ASP A 506 -55.53 19.83 12.78
CA ASP A 506 -56.00 21.17 13.24
C ASP A 506 -55.54 22.29 12.29
N SER A 507 -54.44 22.02 11.57
CA SER A 507 -53.84 23.03 10.69
C SER A 507 -54.29 22.95 9.22
N VAL A 508 -55.09 21.93 8.87
CA VAL A 508 -55.47 21.64 7.47
C VAL A 508 -56.98 21.52 7.32
N PRO A 509 -57.58 22.01 6.21
CA PRO A 509 -59.01 21.82 5.95
C PRO A 509 -59.33 20.34 5.62
N PRO A 510 -60.60 19.94 5.82
CA PRO A 510 -61.06 18.65 5.32
C PRO A 510 -60.87 18.53 3.80
N ASP A 511 -60.02 17.56 3.38
CA ASP A 511 -59.69 17.25 1.99
C ASP A 511 -58.92 15.93 1.94
N THR A 512 -58.65 15.41 0.73
CA THR A 512 -57.78 14.27 0.47
C THR A 512 -56.39 14.74 0.14
N TYR A 513 -55.43 14.48 0.99
CA TYR A 513 -54.03 14.80 0.79
C TYR A 513 -53.27 13.57 0.24
N THR A 514 -52.58 13.73 -0.87
CA THR A 514 -51.86 12.62 -1.53
C THR A 514 -50.42 13.00 -1.77
N SER A 515 -49.48 12.14 -1.38
CA SER A 515 -48.06 12.23 -1.68
C SER A 515 -47.56 10.98 -2.39
N PHE A 516 -46.69 11.18 -3.39
CA PHE A 516 -46.01 10.10 -4.13
C PHE A 516 -44.56 10.06 -3.65
N LEU A 517 -44.17 8.93 -3.09
CA LEU A 517 -42.90 8.76 -2.41
C LEU A 517 -42.08 7.67 -3.08
N PRO A 518 -41.17 8.01 -4.02
CA PRO A 518 -40.10 7.10 -4.41
C PRO A 518 -39.23 6.75 -3.19
N ILE A 519 -38.96 5.47 -3.00
CA ILE A 519 -38.04 4.95 -1.99
C ILE A 519 -36.92 4.27 -2.76
N SER A 520 -35.72 4.82 -2.70
CA SER A 520 -34.55 4.19 -3.27
C SER A 520 -33.92 3.23 -2.29
N PHE A 521 -33.48 2.11 -2.81
CA PHE A 521 -32.84 1.06 -2.01
C PHE A 521 -31.74 0.38 -2.83
N SER A 522 -30.83 -0.30 -2.11
CA SER A 522 -29.79 -1.14 -2.66
C SER A 522 -29.71 -2.47 -1.92
N ASP A 523 -28.93 -3.38 -2.47
CA ASP A 523 -28.38 -4.50 -1.71
C ASP A 523 -27.40 -3.97 -0.66
N GLU A 524 -26.99 -4.79 0.30
CA GLU A 524 -25.81 -4.51 1.13
C GLU A 524 -24.55 -4.37 0.25
N ASP A 525 -23.55 -3.57 0.70
CA ASP A 525 -22.30 -3.29 -0.01
C ASP A 525 -21.47 -4.57 -0.23
N LEU A 526 -21.83 -5.31 -1.27
CA LEU A 526 -21.20 -6.55 -1.73
C LEU A 526 -20.94 -6.51 -3.23
N ALA A 527 -20.02 -7.37 -3.69
CA ALA A 527 -19.80 -7.55 -5.13
C ALA A 527 -21.12 -7.90 -5.83
N GLY A 528 -21.49 -7.10 -6.83
CA GLY A 528 -22.74 -7.26 -7.59
C GLY A 528 -23.93 -6.46 -7.08
N GLU A 529 -23.75 -5.57 -6.11
CA GLU A 529 -24.81 -4.68 -5.58
C GLU A 529 -25.68 -4.09 -6.70
N GLN A 530 -26.99 -4.16 -6.51
CA GLN A 530 -27.98 -3.55 -7.39
C GLN A 530 -28.83 -2.54 -6.62
N ASN A 531 -29.28 -1.52 -7.36
CA ASN A 531 -30.14 -0.48 -6.83
C ASN A 531 -31.55 -0.62 -7.40
N GLY A 532 -32.57 -0.29 -6.61
CA GLY A 532 -33.95 -0.31 -7.01
C GLY A 532 -34.75 0.90 -6.49
N ILE A 533 -35.98 1.00 -6.93
CA ILE A 533 -36.94 2.02 -6.48
C ILE A 533 -38.30 1.35 -6.28
N SER A 534 -38.85 1.48 -5.07
CA SER A 534 -40.25 1.14 -4.78
C SER A 534 -41.07 2.43 -4.64
N MET A 535 -42.35 2.35 -4.99
CA MET A 535 -43.25 3.52 -5.02
C MET A 535 -44.35 3.43 -3.97
N LEU A 536 -44.31 4.32 -2.98
CA LEU A 536 -45.37 4.48 -2.01
C LEU A 536 -46.24 5.69 -2.37
N THR A 537 -47.57 5.47 -2.41
CA THR A 537 -48.54 6.56 -2.42
C THR A 537 -49.19 6.61 -1.06
N VAL A 538 -49.05 7.71 -0.35
CA VAL A 538 -49.75 7.98 0.90
C VAL A 538 -50.95 8.86 0.60
N ARG A 539 -52.15 8.42 0.97
CA ARG A 539 -53.36 9.17 0.82
C ARG A 539 -54.08 9.27 2.16
N VAL A 540 -54.22 10.50 2.66
CA VAL A 540 -54.83 10.84 3.92
C VAL A 540 -56.12 11.62 3.68
N ASP A 541 -57.24 11.06 4.03
CA ASP A 541 -58.55 11.75 4.01
C ASP A 541 -58.79 12.41 5.36
N VAL A 542 -58.76 13.74 5.38
CA VAL A 542 -59.20 14.50 6.57
C VAL A 542 -60.69 14.80 6.37
N ILE A 543 -61.49 14.10 7.17
CA ILE A 543 -62.94 14.22 7.13
C ILE A 543 -63.41 15.34 8.06
N PRO A 544 -64.50 16.05 7.74
CA PRO A 544 -65.02 17.09 8.63
C PRO A 544 -65.24 16.50 10.03
N SER A 545 -64.73 17.18 11.06
CA SER A 545 -65.08 16.80 12.45
C SER A 545 -66.56 17.07 12.67
N THR A 546 -67.26 16.03 13.01
CA THR A 546 -68.63 16.16 13.50
C THR A 546 -68.60 16.51 15.00
N SER A 547 -68.28 17.79 15.31
CA SER A 547 -68.55 18.28 16.64
C SER A 547 -70.06 18.42 16.79
N CYS A 548 -70.60 17.54 17.53
CA CYS A 548 -72.02 17.67 17.91
C CYS A 548 -72.13 18.52 19.17
N ASP A 549 -71.63 19.77 19.05
CA ASP A 549 -71.55 20.69 20.20
C ASP A 549 -72.93 20.97 20.86
N ALA A 550 -73.98 20.62 20.14
CA ALA A 550 -75.34 20.74 20.60
C ALA A 550 -75.93 19.44 21.17
N ASP A 551 -75.22 18.31 21.17
CA ASP A 551 -75.57 17.03 21.84
C ASP A 551 -75.03 17.07 23.25
N PHE A 552 -75.81 17.60 24.15
CA PHE A 552 -75.39 17.83 25.53
C PHE A 552 -75.55 16.62 26.45
N ASP A 553 -76.31 15.61 26.07
CA ASP A 553 -76.41 14.35 26.84
C ASP A 553 -75.52 13.25 26.28
N GLY A 554 -74.90 13.47 25.09
CA GLY A 554 -73.92 12.58 24.48
C GLY A 554 -74.51 11.29 23.91
N ASP A 555 -75.82 11.30 23.54
CA ASP A 555 -76.48 10.13 22.98
C ASP A 555 -76.35 9.96 21.47
N GLY A 556 -75.71 10.92 20.81
CA GLY A 556 -75.41 10.94 19.32
C GLY A 556 -76.53 11.55 18.49
N GLU A 557 -77.55 12.14 19.11
CA GLU A 557 -78.59 12.88 18.39
C GLU A 557 -78.88 14.22 19.12
N VAL A 558 -79.00 15.30 18.36
CA VAL A 558 -79.45 16.58 18.88
C VAL A 558 -80.96 16.56 18.84
N ASP A 559 -81.61 16.45 20.00
CA ASP A 559 -83.07 16.29 20.10
C ASP A 559 -83.73 17.09 21.28
N VAL A 560 -84.87 16.63 21.73
CA VAL A 560 -85.59 17.31 22.80
C VAL A 560 -84.86 17.23 24.14
N ALA A 561 -84.03 16.19 24.38
CA ALA A 561 -83.28 16.05 25.62
C ALA A 561 -82.23 17.16 25.76
N ASP A 562 -81.55 17.51 24.67
CA ASP A 562 -80.56 18.58 24.62
C ASP A 562 -81.21 19.97 24.83
N ILE A 563 -82.36 20.19 24.19
CA ILE A 563 -83.16 21.40 24.50
C ILE A 563 -83.47 21.53 25.98
N LEU A 564 -83.86 20.42 26.63
CA LEU A 564 -84.21 20.47 28.06
C LEU A 564 -82.95 20.76 28.91
N ILE A 565 -81.78 20.28 28.55
CA ILE A 565 -80.51 20.58 29.21
C ILE A 565 -80.17 22.03 29.05
N LEU A 566 -80.22 22.58 27.81
CA LEU A 566 -79.98 24.01 27.52
C LEU A 566 -80.99 24.91 28.31
N ILE A 567 -82.25 24.54 28.32
CA ILE A 567 -83.29 25.33 29.05
C ILE A 567 -83.06 25.26 30.57
N ALA A 568 -82.54 24.13 31.11
CA ALA A 568 -82.22 23.99 32.53
C ALA A 568 -81.08 24.97 32.94
N ASP A 569 -80.22 25.35 32.06
CA ASP A 569 -79.15 26.33 32.30
C ASP A 569 -79.46 27.74 31.75
N TRP A 570 -80.71 28.01 31.40
CA TRP A 570 -81.13 29.27 30.79
C TRP A 570 -80.81 30.51 31.63
N GLY A 571 -80.00 31.42 31.07
CA GLY A 571 -79.47 32.59 31.75
C GLY A 571 -78.23 32.31 32.59
N GLY A 572 -77.70 31.08 32.54
CA GLY A 572 -76.43 30.66 33.10
C GLY A 572 -75.27 31.11 32.20
N SER A 573 -74.07 30.76 32.68
CA SER A 573 -72.79 31.05 31.91
C SER A 573 -71.93 29.81 31.78
N ASP A 574 -72.57 28.64 31.72
CA ASP A 574 -71.85 27.40 31.53
C ASP A 574 -71.28 27.34 30.06
N PRO A 575 -69.96 27.35 29.87
CA PRO A 575 -69.36 27.33 28.53
C PRO A 575 -69.76 26.11 27.70
N ALA A 576 -70.23 25.03 28.34
CA ALA A 576 -70.68 23.82 27.64
C ALA A 576 -72.04 23.98 26.96
N HIS A 577 -72.86 24.93 27.38
CA HIS A 577 -74.17 25.20 26.85
C HIS A 577 -74.29 26.56 26.14
N ASP A 578 -73.22 27.37 26.16
CA ASP A 578 -73.06 28.65 25.46
C ASP A 578 -72.48 28.39 24.07
N LEU A 579 -73.34 28.03 23.11
CA LEU A 579 -73.01 27.61 21.80
C LEU A 579 -72.52 28.77 20.90
N ASP A 580 -72.91 30.01 21.19
CA ASP A 580 -72.50 31.21 20.44
C ASP A 580 -71.31 31.92 21.11
N GLY A 581 -70.83 31.47 22.28
CA GLY A 581 -69.68 31.97 23.02
C GLY A 581 -69.86 33.40 23.55
N ASN A 582 -71.11 33.87 23.75
CA ASN A 582 -71.37 35.23 24.21
C ASN A 582 -71.33 35.37 25.74
N GLY A 583 -71.21 34.30 26.50
CA GLY A 583 -71.11 34.20 27.96
C GLY A 583 -72.45 34.08 28.69
N ILE A 584 -73.53 33.89 27.96
CA ILE A 584 -74.91 33.72 28.56
C ILE A 584 -75.67 32.70 27.71
N VAL A 585 -76.09 31.59 28.32
CA VAL A 585 -77.01 30.63 27.69
C VAL A 585 -78.37 31.26 27.44
N GLY A 586 -78.81 31.42 26.17
CA GLY A 586 -79.98 32.17 25.80
C GLY A 586 -80.69 31.76 24.51
N VAL A 587 -81.34 32.70 23.88
CA VAL A 587 -82.12 32.47 22.65
C VAL A 587 -81.19 32.11 21.46
N SER A 588 -79.99 32.69 21.40
CA SER A 588 -79.05 32.42 20.34
C SER A 588 -78.54 30.98 20.35
N ASP A 589 -78.26 30.46 21.56
CA ASP A 589 -77.78 29.09 21.74
C ASP A 589 -78.91 28.09 21.43
N LEU A 590 -80.12 28.39 21.80
CA LEU A 590 -81.31 27.56 21.45
C LEU A 590 -81.48 27.53 19.89
N LEU A 591 -81.28 28.63 19.23
CA LEU A 591 -81.37 28.64 17.77
C LEU A 591 -80.21 27.86 17.08
N LEU A 592 -79.00 27.89 17.64
CA LEU A 592 -77.87 27.06 17.19
C LEU A 592 -78.14 25.56 17.44
N LEU A 593 -78.68 25.20 18.60
CA LEU A 593 -79.07 23.83 18.90
C LEU A 593 -80.16 23.33 17.94
N ILE A 594 -81.21 24.13 17.69
CA ILE A 594 -82.26 23.76 16.71
C ILE A 594 -81.72 23.67 15.30
N ALA A 595 -80.73 24.48 14.92
CA ALA A 595 -80.09 24.39 13.64
C ALA A 595 -79.26 23.12 13.47
N ALA A 596 -78.76 22.52 14.54
CA ALA A 596 -78.06 21.25 14.61
C ALA A 596 -78.93 20.01 14.76
N TRP A 597 -80.29 20.15 14.73
CA TRP A 597 -81.25 19.10 15.01
C TRP A 597 -81.15 17.88 14.17
N GLY A 598 -81.01 16.70 14.76
CA GLY A 598 -80.94 15.38 14.16
C GLY A 598 -79.73 14.59 14.59
N PRO A 599 -79.42 13.44 13.92
CA PRO A 599 -78.27 12.65 14.30
C PRO A 599 -76.97 13.40 14.09
N CYS A 600 -76.06 13.25 15.03
CA CYS A 600 -74.68 13.69 14.96
C CYS A 600 -73.98 12.91 13.85
N THR A 601 -73.72 13.50 12.68
CA THR A 601 -73.10 12.84 11.53
C THR A 601 -71.74 13.42 11.22
#